data_e65846f58dc9105eac7e2d5a737f8019
#
_entry.id   e65846f58dc9105eac7e2d5a737f8019
#
_cell.length_a   1.000
_cell.length_b   1.000
_cell.length_c   1.000
_cell.angle_alpha   90.00
_cell.angle_beta   90.00
_cell.angle_gamma   90.00
#
_symmetry.space_group_name_H-M   'P 1'
#
loop_
_entity.id
_entity.type
_entity.pdbx_description
1 polymer ?
#
loop_
_entity_poly.entity_id
_entity_poly.type
_entity_poly.pdbx_seq_one_letter_code
_entity_poly.pdbx_strand_id
1 'polypeptide(L)'
;MSLEIRDAELRDLPEIKRLMDIYLSQDYCSLETLEGMLHGDRNLFYVVTDPDRNHAVVSYFYAFLSPLDEALQILHVTDKPEPLRQYRGNDLVAVYKASSTEKGYRKQGICSSFIRDLQPVVQQRGAKMILATALHPVGQRVPMKHIFVDNGFSAISDLYRPWSRINSYCPYCKEDYCICDAVFYMKKLDGTEGVDFNE
;
A
#
# COMPACT_ATOMS: atom_id res chain seq x y z
N MET A 1 25.33 5.99 1.99
CA MET A 1 24.54 5.12 1.11
C MET A 1 23.52 5.98 0.40
N SER A 2 23.60 6.06 -0.92
CA SER A 2 22.61 6.75 -1.76
C SER A 2 21.69 5.69 -2.34
N LEU A 3 20.53 5.45 -1.73
CA LEU A 3 19.52 4.55 -2.27
C LEU A 3 18.83 5.21 -3.48
N GLU A 4 18.49 4.43 -4.48
CA GLU A 4 17.81 4.89 -5.69
C GLU A 4 16.37 4.39 -5.72
N ILE A 5 15.42 5.28 -6.05
CA ILE A 5 14.01 4.94 -6.26
C ILE A 5 13.74 4.99 -7.76
N ARG A 6 13.13 3.95 -8.30
CA ARG A 6 12.71 3.87 -9.70
C ARG A 6 11.47 3.00 -9.87
N ASP A 7 10.88 3.07 -11.05
CA ASP A 7 9.82 2.13 -11.44
C ASP A 7 10.33 0.68 -11.37
N ALA A 8 9.45 -0.23 -10.95
CA ALA A 8 9.74 -1.65 -10.96
C ALA A 8 9.78 -2.18 -12.41
N GLU A 9 10.71 -3.09 -12.67
CA GLU A 9 10.91 -3.75 -13.96
C GLU A 9 10.76 -5.27 -13.81
N LEU A 10 10.60 -5.97 -14.93
CA LEU A 10 10.46 -7.42 -14.96
C LEU A 10 11.57 -8.16 -14.19
N ARG A 11 12.81 -7.65 -14.30
CA ARG A 11 13.99 -8.21 -13.61
C ARG A 11 13.92 -8.12 -12.08
N ASP A 12 13.10 -7.22 -11.53
CA ASP A 12 12.98 -7.00 -10.09
C ASP A 12 11.99 -7.97 -9.43
N LEU A 13 11.09 -8.59 -10.19
CA LEU A 13 9.99 -9.39 -9.67
C LEU A 13 10.43 -10.55 -8.76
N PRO A 14 11.52 -11.28 -9.02
CA PRO A 14 11.99 -12.33 -8.11
C PRO A 14 12.33 -11.79 -6.72
N GLU A 15 13.01 -10.63 -6.64
CA GLU A 15 13.37 -10.02 -5.36
C GLU A 15 12.16 -9.39 -4.66
N ILE A 16 11.24 -8.77 -5.41
CA ILE A 16 9.97 -8.28 -4.88
C ILE A 16 9.18 -9.43 -4.26
N LYS A 17 9.04 -10.57 -4.99
CA LYS A 17 8.38 -11.75 -4.45
C LYS A 17 9.05 -12.26 -3.18
N ARG A 18 10.37 -12.37 -3.17
CA ARG A 18 11.13 -12.76 -1.97
C ARG A 18 10.82 -11.86 -0.78
N LEU A 19 10.77 -10.54 -0.97
CA LEU A 19 10.43 -9.59 0.09
C LEU A 19 8.96 -9.74 0.54
N MET A 20 8.03 -10.00 -0.38
CA MET A 20 6.63 -10.28 -0.06
C MET A 20 6.49 -11.55 0.79
N ASP A 21 7.11 -12.63 0.37
CA ASP A 21 7.03 -13.92 1.05
C ASP A 21 7.61 -13.86 2.48
N ILE A 22 8.67 -13.08 2.69
CA ILE A 22 9.30 -12.94 4.01
C ILE A 22 8.50 -12.01 4.95
N TYR A 23 7.95 -10.91 4.43
CA TYR A 23 7.45 -9.82 5.28
C TYR A 23 5.95 -9.59 5.22
N LEU A 24 5.24 -10.08 4.22
CA LEU A 24 3.79 -9.99 4.14
C LEU A 24 3.15 -11.35 4.43
N SER A 25 3.35 -12.31 3.54
CA SER A 25 2.79 -13.64 3.65
C SER A 25 3.42 -14.55 2.59
N GLN A 26 3.71 -15.79 2.95
CA GLN A 26 4.22 -16.76 1.99
C GLN A 26 3.16 -16.96 0.88
N ASP A 27 3.63 -16.98 -0.36
CA ASP A 27 2.78 -17.09 -1.56
C ASP A 27 1.68 -16.04 -1.66
N TYR A 28 1.92 -14.84 -1.08
CA TYR A 28 1.01 -13.69 -1.15
C TYR A 28 0.63 -13.35 -2.60
N CYS A 29 1.57 -13.46 -3.51
CA CYS A 29 1.39 -13.12 -4.91
C CYS A 29 2.26 -14.01 -5.80
N SER A 30 1.72 -14.49 -6.93
CA SER A 30 2.50 -15.21 -7.94
C SER A 30 3.34 -14.23 -8.78
N LEU A 31 4.39 -14.76 -9.44
CA LEU A 31 5.18 -13.95 -10.39
C LEU A 31 4.33 -13.42 -11.54
N GLU A 32 3.39 -14.21 -12.06
CA GLU A 32 2.45 -13.80 -13.10
C GLU A 32 1.55 -12.63 -12.64
N THR A 33 1.07 -12.67 -11.39
CA THR A 33 0.30 -11.56 -10.81
C THR A 33 1.17 -10.30 -10.67
N LEU A 34 2.43 -10.45 -10.22
CA LEU A 34 3.38 -9.34 -10.13
C LEU A 34 3.71 -8.73 -11.50
N GLU A 35 3.85 -9.57 -12.52
CA GLU A 35 4.03 -9.10 -13.89
C GLU A 35 2.83 -8.29 -14.36
N GLY A 36 1.61 -8.74 -14.07
CA GLY A 36 0.39 -7.99 -14.34
C GLY A 36 0.36 -6.61 -13.62
N MET A 37 0.99 -6.49 -12.44
CA MET A 37 1.09 -5.21 -11.73
C MET A 37 2.07 -4.22 -12.38
N LEU A 38 3.02 -4.66 -13.20
CA LEU A 38 3.91 -3.78 -13.97
C LEU A 38 3.16 -3.06 -15.10
N HIS A 39 2.03 -3.63 -15.54
CA HIS A 39 1.28 -3.12 -16.67
C HIS A 39 0.01 -2.41 -16.22
N GLY A 40 -0.38 -1.38 -16.96
CA GLY A 40 -1.61 -0.66 -16.74
C GLY A 40 -1.43 0.74 -16.14
N ASP A 41 -2.13 1.71 -16.69
CA ASP A 41 -2.00 3.13 -16.39
C ASP A 41 -2.41 3.50 -14.96
N ARG A 42 -3.09 2.58 -14.25
CA ARG A 42 -3.55 2.79 -12.88
C ARG A 42 -2.55 2.31 -11.82
N ASN A 43 -1.56 1.53 -12.20
CA ASN A 43 -0.57 0.96 -11.30
C ASN A 43 0.59 1.93 -11.03
N LEU A 44 1.11 1.85 -9.83
CA LEU A 44 2.24 2.61 -9.32
C LEU A 44 3.11 1.61 -8.58
N PHE A 45 4.11 1.07 -9.26
CA PHE A 45 4.95 0.01 -8.73
C PHE A 45 6.42 0.44 -8.77
N TYR A 46 7.00 0.61 -7.59
CA TYR A 46 8.34 1.16 -7.43
C TYR A 46 9.22 0.22 -6.63
N VAL A 47 10.53 0.31 -6.88
CA VAL A 47 11.56 -0.34 -6.10
C VAL A 47 12.56 0.67 -5.58
N VAL A 48 13.18 0.32 -4.46
CA VAL A 48 14.38 0.98 -3.93
C VAL A 48 15.54 0.03 -4.08
N THR A 49 16.60 0.48 -4.71
CA THR A 49 17.79 -0.30 -4.95
C THR A 49 19.01 0.28 -4.22
N ASP A 50 19.95 -0.59 -3.89
CA ASP A 50 21.23 -0.21 -3.29
C ASP A 50 22.34 -0.35 -4.33
N PRO A 51 22.89 0.77 -4.86
CA PRO A 51 23.99 0.75 -5.83
C PRO A 51 25.25 0.07 -5.29
N ASP A 52 25.52 0.18 -3.99
CA ASP A 52 26.70 -0.43 -3.36
C ASP A 52 26.57 -1.98 -3.29
N ARG A 53 25.37 -2.51 -3.55
CA ARG A 53 25.07 -3.95 -3.61
C ARG A 53 24.63 -4.38 -5.03
N ASN A 54 25.28 -3.87 -6.03
CA ASN A 54 24.96 -4.19 -7.43
C ASN A 54 23.48 -3.94 -7.79
N HIS A 55 22.93 -2.82 -7.33
CA HIS A 55 21.54 -2.42 -7.52
C HIS A 55 20.51 -3.45 -7.00
N ALA A 56 20.85 -4.19 -5.93
CA ALA A 56 19.92 -5.12 -5.31
C ALA A 56 18.66 -4.39 -4.83
N VAL A 57 17.49 -4.97 -5.08
CA VAL A 57 16.21 -4.46 -4.58
C VAL A 57 16.15 -4.68 -3.07
N VAL A 58 16.04 -3.58 -2.32
CA VAL A 58 15.99 -3.58 -0.85
C VAL A 58 14.63 -3.17 -0.29
N SER A 59 13.78 -2.59 -1.14
CA SER A 59 12.41 -2.25 -0.79
C SER A 59 11.55 -2.20 -2.05
N TYR A 60 10.26 -2.42 -1.90
CA TYR A 60 9.26 -2.18 -2.95
C TYR A 60 8.03 -1.50 -2.39
N PHE A 61 7.27 -0.86 -3.27
CA PHE A 61 6.01 -0.19 -2.99
C PHE A 61 5.04 -0.42 -4.13
N TYR A 62 3.83 -0.82 -3.79
CA TYR A 62 2.76 -0.97 -4.74
C TYR A 62 1.52 -0.20 -4.30
N ALA A 63 1.08 0.68 -5.18
CA ALA A 63 -0.17 1.40 -5.08
C ALA A 63 -0.89 1.38 -6.43
N PHE A 64 -2.17 1.65 -6.44
CA PHE A 64 -2.95 1.75 -7.68
C PHE A 64 -4.14 2.69 -7.51
N LEU A 65 -4.68 3.15 -8.63
CA LEU A 65 -5.90 3.95 -8.69
C LEU A 65 -7.10 3.06 -8.95
N SER A 66 -8.20 3.27 -8.22
CA SER A 66 -9.43 2.50 -8.35
C SER A 66 -10.65 3.36 -8.00
N PRO A 67 -11.84 3.05 -8.53
CA PRO A 67 -13.09 3.53 -7.96
C PRO A 67 -13.21 3.12 -6.49
N LEU A 68 -13.83 3.98 -5.67
CA LEU A 68 -13.92 3.77 -4.22
C LEU A 68 -14.54 2.42 -3.85
N ASP A 69 -15.64 2.01 -4.49
CA ASP A 69 -16.32 0.77 -4.14
C ASP A 69 -15.45 -0.47 -4.44
N GLU A 70 -14.71 -0.46 -5.55
CA GLU A 70 -13.73 -1.51 -5.87
C GLU A 70 -12.57 -1.52 -4.86
N ALA A 71 -12.08 -0.32 -4.50
CA ALA A 71 -11.00 -0.18 -3.52
C ALA A 71 -11.40 -0.78 -2.15
N LEU A 72 -12.64 -0.55 -1.69
CA LEU A 72 -13.15 -1.11 -0.44
C LEU A 72 -13.18 -2.65 -0.48
N GLN A 73 -13.60 -3.25 -1.60
CA GLN A 73 -13.57 -4.71 -1.78
C GLN A 73 -12.14 -5.26 -1.73
N ILE A 74 -11.20 -4.65 -2.45
CA ILE A 74 -9.79 -5.07 -2.48
C ILE A 74 -9.12 -4.93 -1.10
N LEU A 75 -9.56 -3.96 -0.30
CA LEU A 75 -9.08 -3.72 1.07
C LEU A 75 -9.85 -4.54 2.12
N HIS A 76 -10.79 -5.39 1.72
CA HIS A 76 -11.64 -6.22 2.59
C HIS A 76 -12.47 -5.39 3.58
N VAL A 77 -12.91 -4.19 3.19
CA VAL A 77 -13.79 -3.32 3.96
C VAL A 77 -15.24 -3.64 3.58
N THR A 78 -15.98 -4.31 4.46
CA THR A 78 -17.36 -4.76 4.21
C THR A 78 -18.36 -3.64 4.38
N ASP A 79 -18.14 -2.79 5.40
CA ASP A 79 -19.02 -1.68 5.73
C ASP A 79 -18.31 -0.36 5.45
N LYS A 80 -18.90 0.49 4.62
CA LYS A 80 -18.35 1.80 4.28
C LYS A 80 -18.30 2.70 5.51
N PRO A 81 -17.09 3.03 6.05
CA PRO A 81 -16.98 3.86 7.25
C PRO A 81 -17.60 5.24 7.07
N GLU A 82 -18.05 5.84 8.18
CA GLU A 82 -18.72 7.13 8.19
C GLU A 82 -17.97 8.22 7.42
N PRO A 83 -16.64 8.44 7.57
CA PRO A 83 -15.92 9.47 6.82
C PRO A 83 -15.96 9.30 5.30
N LEU A 84 -16.24 8.08 4.80
CA LEU A 84 -16.34 7.80 3.38
C LEU A 84 -17.73 7.93 2.79
N ARG A 85 -18.79 8.06 3.64
CA ARG A 85 -20.20 8.10 3.16
C ARG A 85 -20.51 9.30 2.27
N GLN A 86 -19.78 10.41 2.42
CA GLN A 86 -19.90 11.59 1.59
C GLN A 86 -19.37 11.42 0.16
N TYR A 87 -18.58 10.37 -0.10
CA TYR A 87 -17.98 10.11 -1.42
C TYR A 87 -18.82 9.11 -2.21
N ARG A 88 -18.81 9.25 -3.54
CA ARG A 88 -19.51 8.34 -4.46
C ARG A 88 -18.69 7.08 -4.67
N GLY A 89 -19.36 5.97 -4.99
CA GLY A 89 -18.70 4.68 -5.23
C GLY A 89 -17.72 4.69 -6.42
N ASN A 90 -17.95 5.57 -7.40
CA ASN A 90 -17.09 5.76 -8.57
C ASN A 90 -16.03 6.88 -8.40
N ASP A 91 -15.95 7.54 -7.24
CA ASP A 91 -14.89 8.50 -6.98
C ASP A 91 -13.53 7.81 -7.05
N LEU A 92 -12.58 8.41 -7.76
CA LEU A 92 -11.24 7.85 -7.92
C LEU A 92 -10.45 8.01 -6.62
N VAL A 93 -9.86 6.92 -6.16
CA VAL A 93 -9.02 6.88 -4.97
C VAL A 93 -7.70 6.18 -5.27
N ALA A 94 -6.66 6.49 -4.53
CA ALA A 94 -5.43 5.71 -4.54
C ALA A 94 -5.46 4.68 -3.43
N VAL A 95 -5.05 3.46 -3.72
CA VAL A 95 -4.88 2.39 -2.73
C VAL A 95 -3.39 2.15 -2.52
N TYR A 96 -2.89 2.45 -1.32
CA TYR A 96 -1.59 1.98 -0.87
C TYR A 96 -1.75 0.51 -0.47
N LYS A 97 -1.34 -0.41 -1.34
CA LYS A 97 -1.67 -1.83 -1.19
C LYS A 97 -0.62 -2.62 -0.43
N ALA A 98 0.64 -2.47 -0.79
CA ALA A 98 1.70 -3.29 -0.23
C ALA A 98 3.06 -2.59 -0.28
N SER A 99 3.86 -2.81 0.74
CA SER A 99 5.27 -2.46 0.74
C SER A 99 6.04 -3.35 1.70
N SER A 100 7.29 -3.59 1.40
CA SER A 100 8.22 -4.22 2.34
C SER A 100 9.62 -3.65 2.16
N THR A 101 10.34 -3.55 3.27
CA THR A 101 11.74 -3.11 3.29
C THR A 101 12.58 -4.16 3.99
N GLU A 102 13.69 -4.55 3.39
CA GLU A 102 14.66 -5.48 3.95
C GLU A 102 15.13 -4.99 5.32
N LYS A 103 15.30 -5.93 6.27
CA LYS A 103 15.53 -5.61 7.69
C LYS A 103 16.67 -4.60 7.92
N GLY A 104 17.77 -4.72 7.17
CA GLY A 104 18.94 -3.83 7.29
C GLY A 104 18.70 -2.39 6.82
N TYR A 105 17.62 -2.15 6.06
CA TYR A 105 17.30 -0.83 5.49
C TYR A 105 16.10 -0.16 6.17
N ARG A 106 15.54 -0.78 7.19
CA ARG A 106 14.41 -0.21 7.95
C ARG A 106 14.85 0.98 8.80
N LYS A 107 13.88 1.81 9.19
CA LYS A 107 14.06 3.02 10.04
C LYS A 107 14.93 4.12 9.39
N GLN A 108 15.10 4.10 8.07
CA GLN A 108 15.80 5.11 7.29
C GLN A 108 14.85 6.06 6.54
N GLY A 109 13.56 6.06 6.88
CA GLY A 109 12.56 6.95 6.28
C GLY A 109 12.05 6.51 4.90
N ILE A 110 12.50 5.38 4.34
CA ILE A 110 12.15 4.90 2.98
C ILE A 110 10.62 4.88 2.75
N CYS A 111 9.86 4.26 3.66
CA CYS A 111 8.40 4.18 3.52
C CYS A 111 7.73 5.56 3.61
N SER A 112 8.19 6.43 4.51
CA SER A 112 7.65 7.79 4.64
C SER A 112 7.95 8.66 3.43
N SER A 113 9.15 8.55 2.83
CA SER A 113 9.47 9.31 1.61
C SER A 113 8.57 8.85 0.47
N PHE A 114 8.39 7.53 0.29
CA PHE A 114 7.50 7.01 -0.74
C PHE A 114 6.06 7.54 -0.61
N ILE A 115 5.49 7.54 0.61
CA ILE A 115 4.13 8.06 0.82
C ILE A 115 4.04 9.55 0.48
N ARG A 116 5.07 10.36 0.81
CA ARG A 116 5.11 11.78 0.43
C ARG A 116 5.18 11.98 -1.08
N ASP A 117 6.03 11.19 -1.75
CA ASP A 117 6.24 11.30 -3.19
C ASP A 117 5.05 10.76 -4.00
N LEU A 118 4.34 9.75 -3.47
CA LEU A 118 3.12 9.22 -4.05
C LEU A 118 1.98 10.26 -4.09
N GLN A 119 1.86 11.09 -3.05
CA GLN A 119 0.74 12.00 -2.90
C GLN A 119 0.53 12.93 -4.10
N PRO A 120 1.51 13.73 -4.56
CA PRO A 120 1.31 14.62 -5.71
C PRO A 120 1.01 13.84 -6.99
N VAL A 121 1.58 12.64 -7.17
CA VAL A 121 1.37 11.80 -8.35
C VAL A 121 -0.09 11.36 -8.44
N VAL A 122 -0.66 10.84 -7.35
CA VAL A 122 -2.05 10.36 -7.36
C VAL A 122 -3.06 11.51 -7.36
N GLN A 123 -2.72 12.65 -6.74
CA GLN A 123 -3.54 13.86 -6.78
C GLN A 123 -3.64 14.42 -8.19
N GLN A 124 -2.52 14.51 -8.92
CA GLN A 124 -2.50 14.94 -10.32
C GLN A 124 -3.32 14.00 -11.22
N ARG A 125 -3.41 12.71 -10.88
CA ARG A 125 -4.23 11.72 -11.58
C ARG A 125 -5.71 11.75 -11.16
N GLY A 126 -6.13 12.70 -10.30
CA GLY A 126 -7.51 12.92 -9.90
C GLY A 126 -8.00 12.09 -8.71
N ALA A 127 -7.11 11.42 -7.98
CA ALA A 127 -7.50 10.73 -6.75
C ALA A 127 -7.92 11.73 -5.67
N LYS A 128 -9.07 11.46 -5.02
CA LYS A 128 -9.59 12.30 -3.92
C LYS A 128 -8.97 12.00 -2.57
N MET A 129 -8.42 10.80 -2.42
CA MET A 129 -7.81 10.33 -1.18
C MET A 129 -6.87 9.16 -1.43
N ILE A 130 -6.05 8.86 -0.42
CA ILE A 130 -5.27 7.62 -0.35
C ILE A 130 -5.87 6.75 0.75
N LEU A 131 -6.15 5.49 0.43
CA LEU A 131 -6.66 4.47 1.34
C LEU A 131 -5.59 3.41 1.58
N ALA A 132 -5.53 2.89 2.80
CA ALA A 132 -4.62 1.81 3.17
C ALA A 132 -5.19 0.95 4.30
N THR A 133 -4.87 -0.34 4.32
CA THR A 133 -5.08 -1.20 5.49
C THR A 133 -3.73 -1.60 6.08
N ALA A 134 -3.59 -1.41 7.39
CA ALA A 134 -2.40 -1.83 8.12
C ALA A 134 -2.71 -3.02 9.00
N LEU A 135 -1.88 -4.05 8.92
CA LEU A 135 -1.95 -5.22 9.79
C LEU A 135 -1.87 -4.79 11.27
N HIS A 136 -2.77 -5.33 12.10
CA HIS A 136 -2.75 -5.22 13.54
C HIS A 136 -2.52 -6.63 14.12
N PRO A 137 -1.27 -7.02 14.33
CA PRO A 137 -0.96 -8.36 14.83
C PRO A 137 -1.53 -8.58 16.24
N VAL A 138 -1.95 -9.81 16.51
CA VAL A 138 -2.51 -10.18 17.83
C VAL A 138 -1.54 -9.82 18.94
N GLY A 139 -2.00 -9.05 19.94
CA GLY A 139 -1.20 -8.65 21.10
C GLY A 139 -0.04 -7.67 20.82
N GLN A 140 0.04 -7.11 19.63
CA GLN A 140 1.10 -6.21 19.23
C GLN A 140 0.56 -4.85 18.80
N ARG A 141 1.44 -3.86 18.63
CA ARG A 141 1.08 -2.55 18.04
C ARG A 141 1.01 -2.68 16.52
N VAL A 142 0.19 -1.85 15.88
CA VAL A 142 0.15 -1.70 14.42
C VAL A 142 1.51 -1.18 13.94
N PRO A 143 2.29 -1.96 13.16
CA PRO A 143 3.66 -1.57 12.79
C PRO A 143 3.72 -0.27 11.97
N MET A 144 2.72 -0.05 11.12
CA MET A 144 2.66 1.11 10.20
C MET A 144 2.02 2.35 10.83
N LYS A 145 1.47 2.29 12.07
CA LYS A 145 0.70 3.38 12.66
C LYS A 145 1.43 4.72 12.64
N HIS A 146 2.66 4.78 13.13
CA HIS A 146 3.42 6.01 13.19
C HIS A 146 3.73 6.56 11.80
N ILE A 147 4.07 5.69 10.83
CA ILE A 147 4.34 6.08 9.46
C ILE A 147 3.10 6.73 8.82
N PHE A 148 1.93 6.12 8.98
CA PHE A 148 0.69 6.68 8.44
C PHE A 148 0.31 8.00 9.12
N VAL A 149 0.33 8.05 10.46
CA VAL A 149 -0.05 9.26 11.22
C VAL A 149 0.89 10.42 10.90
N ASP A 150 2.21 10.19 10.89
CA ASP A 150 3.22 11.20 10.59
C ASP A 150 3.12 11.72 9.13
N ASN A 151 2.52 10.94 8.24
CA ASN A 151 2.23 11.34 6.86
C ASN A 151 0.79 11.80 6.62
N GLY A 152 0.04 12.13 7.68
CA GLY A 152 -1.27 12.77 7.62
C GLY A 152 -2.45 11.82 7.35
N PHE A 153 -2.29 10.51 7.58
CA PHE A 153 -3.41 9.58 7.55
C PHE A 153 -4.15 9.55 8.90
N SER A 154 -5.45 9.41 8.83
CA SER A 154 -6.32 9.14 9.98
C SER A 154 -6.79 7.69 9.94
N ALA A 155 -6.79 7.01 11.10
CA ALA A 155 -7.47 5.74 11.25
C ALA A 155 -9.00 6.00 11.25
N ILE A 156 -9.74 5.30 10.39
CA ILE A 156 -11.17 5.52 10.20
C ILE A 156 -12.04 4.31 10.53
N SER A 157 -11.45 3.12 10.66
CA SER A 157 -12.15 1.91 11.11
C SER A 157 -11.16 0.84 11.53
N ASP A 158 -11.56 0.01 12.48
CA ASP A 158 -10.92 -1.26 12.78
C ASP A 158 -11.61 -2.36 11.97
N LEU A 159 -10.82 -3.29 11.42
CA LEU A 159 -11.30 -4.42 10.64
C LEU A 159 -10.98 -5.72 11.38
N TYR A 160 -12.03 -6.48 11.71
CA TYR A 160 -11.86 -7.76 12.39
C TYR A 160 -11.49 -8.85 11.41
N ARG A 161 -10.30 -9.40 11.56
CA ARG A 161 -9.74 -10.55 10.81
C ARG A 161 -10.03 -10.52 9.31
N PRO A 162 -9.71 -9.42 8.59
CA PRO A 162 -10.12 -9.25 7.18
C PRO A 162 -9.53 -10.30 6.25
N TRP A 163 -8.44 -10.96 6.67
CA TRP A 163 -7.73 -11.97 5.87
C TRP A 163 -7.94 -13.41 6.34
N SER A 164 -8.89 -13.66 7.28
CA SER A 164 -9.11 -14.99 7.86
C SER A 164 -9.60 -16.07 6.89
N ARG A 165 -10.03 -15.68 5.69
CA ARG A 165 -10.48 -16.61 4.63
C ARG A 165 -9.40 -16.84 3.57
N ILE A 166 -8.26 -16.20 3.68
CA ILE A 166 -7.14 -16.36 2.74
C ILE A 166 -6.22 -17.41 3.33
N ASN A 167 -6.05 -18.52 2.61
CA ASN A 167 -5.10 -19.56 2.97
C ASN A 167 -3.69 -19.12 2.53
N SER A 168 -2.97 -18.47 3.45
CA SER A 168 -1.65 -17.93 3.22
C SER A 168 -0.96 -17.70 4.56
N TYR A 169 0.19 -18.33 4.78
CA TYR A 169 0.93 -18.26 6.04
C TYR A 169 1.28 -16.82 6.43
N CYS A 170 0.80 -16.41 7.59
CA CYS A 170 1.07 -15.08 8.12
C CYS A 170 2.33 -15.08 9.01
N PRO A 171 3.39 -14.31 8.68
CA PRO A 171 4.63 -14.30 9.46
C PRO A 171 4.47 -13.65 10.86
N TYR A 172 3.36 -12.98 11.12
CA TYR A 172 3.08 -12.32 12.40
C TYR A 172 2.33 -13.21 13.39
N CYS A 173 1.21 -13.80 13.00
CA CYS A 173 0.46 -14.72 13.87
C CYS A 173 0.90 -16.18 13.70
N LYS A 174 1.69 -16.51 12.67
CA LYS A 174 2.22 -17.84 12.36
C LYS A 174 1.14 -18.91 12.07
N GLU A 175 0.01 -18.46 11.52
CA GLU A 175 -1.13 -19.29 11.15
C GLU A 175 -1.31 -19.27 9.63
N ASP A 176 -1.80 -20.37 9.04
CA ASP A 176 -2.12 -20.49 7.62
C ASP A 176 -3.37 -19.69 7.24
N TYR A 177 -4.25 -19.42 8.20
CA TYR A 177 -5.37 -18.50 8.10
C TYR A 177 -5.16 -17.36 9.09
N CYS A 178 -4.92 -16.17 8.57
CA CYS A 178 -4.54 -15.03 9.39
C CYS A 178 -5.62 -14.67 10.42
N ILE A 179 -5.24 -14.63 11.71
CA ILE A 179 -6.12 -14.23 12.83
C ILE A 179 -5.86 -12.79 13.29
N CYS A 180 -5.00 -12.06 12.60
CA CYS A 180 -4.72 -10.66 12.89
C CYS A 180 -5.89 -9.78 12.45
N ASP A 181 -6.10 -8.68 13.17
CA ASP A 181 -6.98 -7.60 12.77
C ASP A 181 -6.25 -6.64 11.82
N ALA A 182 -6.94 -5.60 11.37
CA ALA A 182 -6.33 -4.51 10.64
C ALA A 182 -6.94 -3.17 11.06
N VAL A 183 -6.20 -2.10 10.79
CA VAL A 183 -6.70 -0.74 10.90
C VAL A 183 -6.79 -0.15 9.50
N PHE A 184 -7.94 0.41 9.18
CA PHE A 184 -8.19 1.08 7.91
C PHE A 184 -7.89 2.56 8.05
N TYR A 185 -7.03 3.05 7.16
CA TYR A 185 -6.52 4.42 7.15
C TYR A 185 -6.97 5.16 5.90
N MET A 186 -7.21 6.46 6.06
CA MET A 186 -7.51 7.39 4.98
C MET A 186 -6.65 8.64 5.11
N LYS A 187 -6.13 9.12 3.98
CA LYS A 187 -5.57 10.46 3.84
C LYS A 187 -6.37 11.20 2.77
N LYS A 188 -7.02 12.31 3.14
CA LYS A 188 -7.62 13.22 2.14
C LYS A 188 -6.52 13.89 1.36
N LEU A 189 -6.73 14.05 0.06
CA LEU A 189 -5.88 14.84 -0.80
C LEU A 189 -6.57 16.19 -0.94
N ASP A 190 -6.06 17.20 -0.23
CA ASP A 190 -6.67 18.53 -0.21
C ASP A 190 -6.68 19.15 -1.59
N GLY A 191 -7.86 19.67 -1.94
CA GLY A 191 -8.12 20.70 -2.92
C GLY A 191 -7.59 20.53 -4.33
N THR A 192 -8.48 20.12 -5.20
CA THR A 192 -8.88 20.98 -6.30
C THR A 192 -10.36 21.27 -6.13
N GLU A 193 -10.70 22.28 -5.34
CA GLU A 193 -11.87 23.08 -5.72
C GLU A 193 -11.64 23.40 -7.20
N GLY A 194 -12.61 23.03 -8.04
CA GLY A 194 -12.49 23.12 -9.48
C GLY A 194 -11.95 24.47 -9.93
N VAL A 195 -10.84 24.44 -10.64
CA VAL A 195 -10.59 25.49 -11.62
C VAL A 195 -11.66 25.27 -12.67
N ASP A 196 -12.75 26.00 -12.55
CA ASP A 196 -13.72 26.19 -13.62
C ASP A 196 -12.95 26.72 -14.83
N PHE A 197 -12.67 25.85 -15.79
CA PHE A 197 -12.28 26.26 -17.12
C PHE A 197 -13.55 26.69 -17.86
N ASN A 198 -14.09 27.84 -17.45
CA ASN A 198 -15.01 28.64 -18.25
C ASN A 198 -14.35 30.01 -18.43
N GLU A 199 -13.55 30.14 -19.49
CA GLU A 199 -13.47 31.32 -20.35
C GLU A 199 -12.79 30.93 -21.67
#